data_c11340f5e6c4c03def8fe7c6fa046f0a
#
_entry.id   c11340f5e6c4c03def8fe7c6fa046f0a
#
_cell.length_a   1.000
_cell.length_b   1.000
_cell.length_c   1.000
_cell.angle_alpha   90.00
_cell.angle_beta   90.00
_cell.angle_gamma   90.00
#
_symmetry.space_group_name_H-M   'P 1'
#
loop_
_entity.id
_entity.type
_entity.pdbx_description
1 polymer ?
#
loop_
_entity_poly.entity_id
_entity_poly.type
_entity_poly.pdbx_seq_one_letter_code
_entity_poly.pdbx_strand_id
1 'polypeptide(L)'
;PAVYAGKDGYGLSLAAVGFVLMLTRFSDVVTDPLIGFISDRTRTRWGRRKPFIFIGTPVYALGIWLLFINPIEFREVTWLGLEFNIGYPYLFFSLALVYLGATIKDLPYRAWGAELSSNYNERTIITSWREAFGVTGALISAFTPAIIFFLGYTRPIDAVFYLSAAMLIIMPILTLNTLIVCPEYPVRERVQTRIPLIESVKLVFRNKIYVRYIVIFTFSGIGSAMTNALSFFFVEHVLVAGALYGFYLAPYFLSQIVSIPVWFKLSAKVGKHRATMFAIGWYAFWASWIPLIAIAPNEWFDAFQVHVILGFLPQAWYETIVSQFEGIETGKFLFFIVVMCLKGSSIGALAALPQSMAADIIDVDTRTSGQQRAGAYFAIGGMIGKGAAALGLFVGTSLAVLGGFDQLADPENTTNTAETLLWLACVYSVIPALFKFVAMPFLWNWPLTEAKLHEIQSEIFESPGNKKVENAYSS
;
A
#
# COMPACT_ATOMS: atom_id res chain seq x y z
N PRO A 1 -12.81 2.22 2.95
CA PRO A 1 -13.88 3.11 3.44
C PRO A 1 -15.17 3.04 2.61
N ALA A 2 -15.08 3.06 1.27
CA ALA A 2 -16.25 3.14 0.36
C ALA A 2 -17.35 2.10 0.67
N VAL A 3 -17.00 0.84 0.95
CA VAL A 3 -17.99 -0.22 1.28
C VAL A 3 -18.76 0.06 2.56
N TYR A 4 -18.12 0.70 3.56
CA TYR A 4 -18.74 0.92 4.88
C TYR A 4 -19.32 2.33 5.04
N ALA A 5 -18.78 3.32 4.36
CA ALA A 5 -19.21 4.71 4.47
C ALA A 5 -19.85 5.27 3.20
N GLY A 6 -19.75 4.59 2.03
CA GLY A 6 -20.35 5.05 0.78
C GLY A 6 -21.88 4.93 0.75
N LYS A 7 -22.52 5.65 -0.17
CA LYS A 7 -23.96 5.66 -0.40
C LYS A 7 -24.51 4.25 -0.70
N ASP A 8 -23.83 3.51 -1.57
CA ASP A 8 -24.16 2.12 -1.92
C ASP A 8 -23.58 1.10 -0.96
N GLY A 9 -23.02 1.54 0.15
CA GLY A 9 -22.44 0.74 1.20
C GLY A 9 -23.32 0.64 2.44
N TYR A 10 -22.70 0.59 3.64
CA TYR A 10 -23.40 0.42 4.90
C TYR A 10 -23.74 1.73 5.61
N GLY A 11 -23.48 2.88 5.01
CA GLY A 11 -23.87 4.20 5.50
C GLY A 11 -23.27 4.65 6.83
N LEU A 12 -22.11 4.09 7.23
CA LEU A 12 -21.42 4.51 8.45
C LEU A 12 -20.69 5.85 8.22
N SER A 13 -20.47 6.63 9.30
CA SER A 13 -19.68 7.86 9.21
C SER A 13 -18.26 7.61 8.69
N LEU A 14 -17.84 8.35 7.67
CA LEU A 14 -16.52 8.20 7.04
C LEU A 14 -15.37 8.43 8.02
N ALA A 15 -15.50 9.44 8.90
CA ALA A 15 -14.49 9.71 9.93
C ALA A 15 -14.40 8.58 10.96
N ALA A 16 -15.55 8.03 11.40
CA ALA A 16 -15.57 6.91 12.34
C ALA A 16 -15.03 5.62 11.70
N VAL A 17 -15.36 5.34 10.45
CA VAL A 17 -14.74 4.24 9.69
C VAL A 17 -13.22 4.43 9.59
N GLY A 18 -12.76 5.64 9.29
CA GLY A 18 -11.33 5.98 9.27
C GLY A 18 -10.65 5.75 10.64
N PHE A 19 -11.33 6.12 11.73
CA PHE A 19 -10.84 5.89 13.09
C PHE A 19 -10.74 4.40 13.44
N VAL A 20 -11.76 3.61 13.11
CA VAL A 20 -11.76 2.16 13.33
C VAL A 20 -10.64 1.50 12.54
N LEU A 21 -10.43 1.88 11.29
CA LEU A 21 -9.34 1.40 10.45
C LEU A 21 -7.96 1.78 11.02
N MET A 22 -7.81 2.98 11.56
CA MET A 22 -6.59 3.40 12.24
C MET A 22 -6.34 2.55 13.49
N LEU A 23 -7.35 2.39 14.34
CA LEU A 23 -7.23 1.65 15.61
C LEU A 23 -6.86 0.19 15.37
N THR A 24 -7.48 -0.47 14.39
CA THR A 24 -7.17 -1.86 14.04
C THR A 24 -5.77 -2.01 13.45
N ARG A 25 -5.26 -1.03 12.69
CA ARG A 25 -3.88 -1.04 12.19
C ARG A 25 -2.84 -0.88 13.28
N PHE A 26 -3.14 -0.13 14.33
CA PHE A 26 -2.23 -0.02 15.47
C PHE A 26 -2.05 -1.34 16.22
N SER A 27 -3.01 -2.28 16.15
CA SER A 27 -2.85 -3.61 16.75
C SER A 27 -1.67 -4.38 16.13
N ASP A 28 -1.33 -4.12 14.86
CA ASP A 28 -0.19 -4.75 14.19
C ASP A 28 1.15 -4.43 14.90
N VAL A 29 1.26 -3.26 15.53
CA VAL A 29 2.46 -2.87 16.29
C VAL A 29 2.75 -3.85 17.43
N VAL A 30 1.70 -4.45 18.00
CA VAL A 30 1.82 -5.43 19.08
C VAL A 30 1.83 -6.86 18.54
N THR A 31 0.94 -7.15 17.58
CA THR A 31 0.75 -8.52 17.08
C THR A 31 1.91 -8.99 16.20
N ASP A 32 2.53 -8.11 15.40
CA ASP A 32 3.65 -8.50 14.54
C ASP A 32 4.87 -9.02 15.33
N PRO A 33 5.38 -8.30 16.36
CA PRO A 33 6.48 -8.80 17.18
C PRO A 33 6.10 -10.07 17.97
N LEU A 34 4.87 -10.13 18.46
CA LEU A 34 4.38 -11.28 19.23
C LEU A 34 4.33 -12.54 18.37
N ILE A 35 3.74 -12.48 17.19
CA ILE A 35 3.66 -13.62 16.26
C ILE A 35 5.06 -13.99 15.75
N GLY A 36 5.90 -13.01 15.43
CA GLY A 36 7.30 -13.24 15.07
C GLY A 36 8.03 -14.05 16.15
N PHE A 37 7.92 -13.60 17.41
CA PHE A 37 8.54 -14.27 18.55
C PHE A 37 8.00 -15.69 18.82
N ILE A 38 6.68 -15.87 18.76
CA ILE A 38 6.06 -17.18 18.97
C ILE A 38 6.44 -18.13 17.83
N SER A 39 6.36 -17.68 16.57
CA SER A 39 6.69 -18.52 15.43
C SER A 39 8.16 -18.92 15.37
N ASP A 40 9.06 -18.10 15.89
CA ASP A 40 10.49 -18.42 15.97
C ASP A 40 10.81 -19.51 17.00
N ARG A 41 10.01 -19.62 18.05
CA ARG A 41 10.19 -20.58 19.15
C ARG A 41 9.40 -21.86 19.00
N THR A 42 8.36 -21.83 18.18
CA THR A 42 7.50 -23.00 17.99
C THR A 42 8.26 -24.10 17.25
N ARG A 43 8.15 -25.33 17.75
CA ARG A 43 8.70 -26.55 17.10
C ARG A 43 7.59 -27.59 17.06
N THR A 44 7.14 -27.94 15.86
CA THR A 44 6.12 -28.97 15.66
C THR A 44 6.62 -30.02 14.69
N ARG A 45 5.88 -31.14 14.60
CA ARG A 45 6.15 -32.20 13.62
C ARG A 45 6.00 -31.74 12.18
N TRP A 46 5.22 -30.66 11.94
CA TRP A 46 5.00 -30.08 10.61
C TRP A 46 6.03 -29.01 10.26
N GLY A 47 6.95 -28.73 11.16
CA GLY A 47 7.91 -27.64 11.06
C GLY A 47 7.59 -26.48 12.00
N ARG A 48 8.30 -25.38 11.84
CA ARG A 48 8.21 -24.17 12.67
C ARG A 48 7.21 -23.16 12.10
N ARG A 49 7.17 -23.01 10.77
CA ARG A 49 6.41 -21.97 10.05
C ARG A 49 5.05 -22.45 9.54
N LYS A 50 4.99 -23.69 9.06
CA LYS A 50 3.77 -24.27 8.47
C LYS A 50 2.52 -24.20 9.37
N PRO A 51 2.58 -24.49 10.70
CA PRO A 51 1.41 -24.42 11.57
C PRO A 51 0.77 -23.02 11.61
N PHE A 52 1.59 -21.96 11.62
CA PHE A 52 1.08 -20.58 11.63
C PHE A 52 0.39 -20.22 10.33
N ILE A 53 0.97 -20.61 9.19
CA ILE A 53 0.36 -20.37 7.88
C ILE A 53 -0.98 -21.14 7.77
N PHE A 54 -1.02 -22.37 8.27
CA PHE A 54 -2.22 -23.20 8.28
C PHE A 54 -3.34 -22.59 9.14
N ILE A 55 -3.03 -22.12 10.35
CA ILE A 55 -4.00 -21.49 11.28
C ILE A 55 -4.35 -20.07 10.82
N GLY A 56 -3.39 -19.29 10.34
CA GLY A 56 -3.63 -17.92 9.91
C GLY A 56 -4.55 -17.81 8.69
N THR A 57 -4.50 -18.80 7.81
CA THR A 57 -5.33 -18.82 6.59
C THR A 57 -6.84 -18.83 6.89
N PRO A 58 -7.41 -19.74 7.72
CA PRO A 58 -8.83 -19.71 8.06
C PRO A 58 -9.21 -18.49 8.91
N VAL A 59 -8.35 -17.99 9.78
CA VAL A 59 -8.61 -16.74 10.54
C VAL A 59 -8.75 -15.56 9.59
N TYR A 60 -7.85 -15.44 8.62
CA TYR A 60 -7.89 -14.42 7.59
C TYR A 60 -9.13 -14.56 6.69
N ALA A 61 -9.45 -15.78 6.27
CA ALA A 61 -10.61 -16.09 5.47
C ALA A 61 -11.92 -15.74 6.19
N LEU A 62 -12.03 -16.09 7.48
CA LEU A 62 -13.18 -15.72 8.30
C LEU A 62 -13.34 -14.20 8.39
N GLY A 63 -12.25 -13.47 8.60
CA GLY A 63 -12.28 -12.01 8.63
C GLY A 63 -12.78 -11.41 7.31
N ILE A 64 -12.30 -11.89 6.17
CA ILE A 64 -12.77 -11.45 4.84
C ILE A 64 -14.23 -11.80 4.62
N TRP A 65 -14.64 -13.01 5.00
CA TRP A 65 -16.02 -13.45 4.86
C TRP A 65 -16.98 -12.56 5.65
N LEU A 66 -16.67 -12.28 6.92
CA LEU A 66 -17.43 -11.36 7.75
C LEU A 66 -17.46 -9.95 7.17
N LEU A 67 -16.30 -9.48 6.66
CA LEU A 67 -16.16 -8.08 6.23
C LEU A 67 -16.87 -7.78 4.92
N PHE A 68 -16.91 -8.72 3.97
CA PHE A 68 -17.34 -8.44 2.59
C PHE A 68 -18.41 -9.37 2.03
N ILE A 69 -18.61 -10.56 2.62
CA ILE A 69 -19.56 -11.56 2.08
C ILE A 69 -20.84 -11.65 2.92
N ASN A 70 -20.71 -11.67 4.24
CA ASN A 70 -21.82 -11.83 5.15
C ASN A 70 -21.89 -10.68 6.17
N PRO A 71 -22.20 -9.47 5.74
CA PRO A 71 -22.43 -8.38 6.67
C PRO A 71 -23.75 -8.63 7.43
N ILE A 72 -23.76 -8.33 8.72
CA ILE A 72 -24.99 -8.25 9.50
C ILE A 72 -25.68 -6.92 9.18
N GLU A 73 -27.02 -6.90 9.29
CA GLU A 73 -27.73 -5.62 9.27
C GLU A 73 -27.28 -4.74 10.43
N PHE A 74 -26.82 -3.55 10.11
CA PHE A 74 -26.36 -2.60 11.11
C PHE A 74 -27.57 -1.89 11.71
N ARG A 75 -27.81 -2.15 13.01
CA ARG A 75 -28.90 -1.55 13.77
C ARG A 75 -28.32 -0.67 14.86
N GLU A 76 -29.08 0.37 15.19
CA GLU A 76 -28.81 1.13 16.40
C GLU A 76 -29.26 0.31 17.60
N VAL A 77 -28.37 0.20 18.57
CA VAL A 77 -28.60 -0.56 19.80
C VAL A 77 -28.35 0.36 20.99
N THR A 78 -29.29 0.37 21.92
CA THR A 78 -29.15 1.07 23.19
C THR A 78 -28.54 0.11 24.23
N TRP A 79 -27.35 0.40 24.71
CA TRP A 79 -26.68 -0.36 25.75
C TRP A 79 -26.19 0.58 26.86
N LEU A 80 -26.57 0.31 28.09
CA LEU A 80 -26.27 1.17 29.25
C LEU A 80 -26.70 2.64 29.06
N GLY A 81 -27.80 2.89 28.31
CA GLY A 81 -28.29 4.24 28.04
C GLY A 81 -27.55 5.00 26.93
N LEU A 82 -26.59 4.36 26.25
CA LEU A 82 -25.88 4.90 25.11
C LEU A 82 -26.41 4.25 23.82
N GLU A 83 -26.81 5.08 22.87
CA GLU A 83 -27.18 4.64 21.53
C GLU A 83 -25.92 4.57 20.65
N PHE A 84 -25.66 3.40 20.06
CA PHE A 84 -24.56 3.24 19.11
C PHE A 84 -24.94 2.29 17.98
N ASN A 85 -24.35 2.53 16.81
CA ASN A 85 -24.53 1.65 15.66
C ASN A 85 -23.62 0.43 15.79
N ILE A 86 -24.22 -0.76 15.79
CA ILE A 86 -23.51 -2.05 15.91
C ILE A 86 -22.49 -2.27 14.76
N GLY A 87 -22.62 -1.52 13.65
CA GLY A 87 -21.69 -1.57 12.52
C GLY A 87 -20.25 -1.22 12.88
N TYR A 88 -20.00 -0.32 13.84
CA TYR A 88 -18.63 0.06 14.23
C TYR A 88 -17.89 -1.06 14.97
N PRO A 89 -18.44 -1.69 16.05
CA PRO A 89 -17.76 -2.84 16.65
C PRO A 89 -17.66 -4.02 15.69
N TYR A 90 -18.66 -4.27 14.84
CA TYR A 90 -18.59 -5.30 13.83
C TYR A 90 -17.43 -5.06 12.86
N LEU A 91 -17.30 -3.84 12.33
CA LEU A 91 -16.18 -3.43 11.48
C LEU A 91 -14.84 -3.61 12.19
N PHE A 92 -14.74 -3.19 13.45
CA PHE A 92 -13.54 -3.33 14.26
C PHE A 92 -13.11 -4.81 14.39
N PHE A 93 -14.03 -5.69 14.82
CA PHE A 93 -13.71 -7.11 15.03
C PHE A 93 -13.42 -7.84 13.72
N SER A 94 -14.17 -7.56 12.67
CA SER A 94 -13.93 -8.16 11.34
C SER A 94 -12.57 -7.75 10.78
N LEU A 95 -12.20 -6.47 10.88
CA LEU A 95 -10.88 -5.98 10.49
C LEU A 95 -9.77 -6.53 11.37
N ALA A 96 -9.98 -6.61 12.68
CA ALA A 96 -9.01 -7.19 13.61
C ALA A 96 -8.71 -8.65 13.25
N LEU A 97 -9.71 -9.43 12.87
CA LEU A 97 -9.53 -10.81 12.36
C LEU A 97 -8.73 -10.84 11.06
N VAL A 98 -9.04 -9.94 10.12
CA VAL A 98 -8.27 -9.84 8.86
C VAL A 98 -6.80 -9.53 9.15
N TYR A 99 -6.51 -8.50 9.95
CA TYR A 99 -5.13 -8.12 10.24
C TYR A 99 -4.39 -9.18 11.06
N LEU A 100 -5.03 -9.73 12.07
CA LEU A 100 -4.46 -10.82 12.87
C LEU A 100 -4.18 -12.06 12.01
N GLY A 101 -5.13 -12.49 11.18
CA GLY A 101 -4.95 -13.62 10.28
C GLY A 101 -3.85 -13.36 9.25
N ALA A 102 -3.77 -12.15 8.70
CA ALA A 102 -2.68 -11.75 7.83
C ALA A 102 -1.32 -11.82 8.55
N THR A 103 -1.20 -11.27 9.74
CA THR A 103 0.05 -11.30 10.53
C THR A 103 0.46 -12.75 10.85
N ILE A 104 -0.47 -13.59 11.31
CA ILE A 104 -0.19 -15.00 11.63
C ILE A 104 0.29 -15.77 10.39
N LYS A 105 -0.24 -15.46 9.21
CA LYS A 105 0.10 -16.13 7.94
C LYS A 105 1.36 -15.54 7.29
N ASP A 106 1.39 -14.19 7.09
CA ASP A 106 2.36 -13.55 6.20
C ASP A 106 3.76 -13.43 6.82
N LEU A 107 3.87 -13.17 8.13
CA LEU A 107 5.19 -13.08 8.77
C LEU A 107 5.94 -14.41 8.71
N PRO A 108 5.37 -15.56 9.15
CA PRO A 108 6.02 -16.86 9.03
C PRO A 108 6.27 -17.25 7.57
N TYR A 109 5.37 -16.93 6.64
CA TYR A 109 5.54 -17.20 5.22
C TYR A 109 6.76 -16.48 4.62
N ARG A 110 6.92 -15.19 4.93
CA ARG A 110 8.10 -14.41 4.47
C ARG A 110 9.40 -14.94 5.07
N ALA A 111 9.38 -15.29 6.36
CA ALA A 111 10.53 -15.89 7.03
C ALA A 111 10.87 -17.26 6.44
N TRP A 112 9.87 -18.10 6.19
CA TRP A 112 10.06 -19.42 5.58
C TRP A 112 10.69 -19.30 4.18
N GLY A 113 10.20 -18.39 3.33
CA GLY A 113 10.78 -18.13 2.02
C GLY A 113 12.28 -17.77 2.06
N ALA A 114 12.70 -17.02 3.09
CA ALA A 114 14.12 -16.69 3.30
C ALA A 114 14.95 -17.88 3.83
N GLU A 115 14.32 -18.88 4.43
CA GLU A 115 14.92 -20.07 5.00
C GLU A 115 15.02 -21.26 4.01
N LEU A 116 14.34 -21.18 2.85
CA LEU A 116 14.28 -22.27 1.86
C LEU A 116 15.64 -22.61 1.21
N SER A 117 16.56 -21.65 1.15
CA SER A 117 17.90 -21.89 0.64
C SER A 117 18.97 -21.13 1.44
N SER A 118 20.14 -21.71 1.58
CA SER A 118 21.33 -21.03 2.11
C SER A 118 22.10 -20.27 1.02
N ASN A 119 21.84 -20.57 -0.26
CA ASN A 119 22.50 -19.95 -1.39
C ASN A 119 21.90 -18.57 -1.67
N TYR A 120 22.76 -17.56 -1.79
CA TYR A 120 22.33 -16.17 -2.04
C TYR A 120 21.54 -16.01 -3.34
N ASN A 121 21.99 -16.64 -4.42
CA ASN A 121 21.35 -16.54 -5.74
C ASN A 121 19.98 -17.21 -5.75
N GLU A 122 19.83 -18.38 -5.12
CA GLU A 122 18.55 -19.05 -5.01
C GLU A 122 17.54 -18.27 -4.17
N ARG A 123 17.99 -17.65 -3.06
CA ARG A 123 17.11 -16.74 -2.28
C ARG A 123 16.62 -15.57 -3.10
N THR A 124 17.52 -14.99 -3.92
CA THR A 124 17.16 -13.89 -4.80
C THR A 124 16.11 -14.32 -5.81
N ILE A 125 16.26 -15.49 -6.43
CA ILE A 125 15.28 -16.06 -7.36
C ILE A 125 13.92 -16.28 -6.67
N ILE A 126 13.90 -16.94 -5.49
CA ILE A 126 12.69 -17.20 -4.72
C ILE A 126 11.96 -15.89 -4.37
N THR A 127 12.71 -14.90 -3.89
CA THR A 127 12.14 -13.59 -3.53
C THR A 127 11.61 -12.86 -4.75
N SER A 128 12.34 -12.89 -5.87
CA SER A 128 11.92 -12.23 -7.13
C SER A 128 10.63 -12.84 -7.69
N TRP A 129 10.49 -14.16 -7.69
CA TRP A 129 9.25 -14.81 -8.10
C TRP A 129 8.08 -14.46 -7.17
N ARG A 130 8.30 -14.45 -5.86
CA ARG A 130 7.29 -14.04 -4.90
C ARG A 130 6.80 -12.61 -5.16
N GLU A 131 7.71 -11.68 -5.36
CA GLU A 131 7.36 -10.28 -5.67
C GLU A 131 6.67 -10.16 -7.04
N ALA A 132 7.11 -10.90 -8.05
CA ALA A 132 6.47 -10.92 -9.37
C ALA A 132 5.01 -11.39 -9.29
N PHE A 133 4.74 -12.48 -8.56
CA PHE A 133 3.37 -12.94 -8.33
C PHE A 133 2.56 -11.96 -7.47
N GLY A 134 3.20 -11.27 -6.51
CA GLY A 134 2.57 -10.21 -5.73
C GLY A 134 2.09 -9.05 -6.61
N VAL A 135 2.95 -8.57 -7.51
CA VAL A 135 2.62 -7.53 -8.49
C VAL A 135 1.52 -7.99 -9.44
N THR A 136 1.61 -9.23 -9.95
CA THR A 136 0.57 -9.81 -10.82
C THR A 136 -0.78 -9.85 -10.11
N GLY A 137 -0.82 -10.31 -8.85
CA GLY A 137 -2.05 -10.31 -8.04
C GLY A 137 -2.61 -8.91 -7.81
N ALA A 138 -1.75 -7.92 -7.57
CA ALA A 138 -2.17 -6.53 -7.42
C ALA A 138 -2.78 -5.97 -8.72
N LEU A 139 -2.19 -6.29 -9.88
CA LEU A 139 -2.74 -5.91 -11.18
C LEU A 139 -4.10 -6.57 -11.45
N ILE A 140 -4.24 -7.87 -11.20
CA ILE A 140 -5.52 -8.58 -11.34
C ILE A 140 -6.57 -7.93 -10.44
N SER A 141 -6.24 -7.63 -9.19
CA SER A 141 -7.13 -6.95 -8.26
C SER A 141 -7.53 -5.54 -8.75
N ALA A 142 -6.58 -4.80 -9.34
CA ALA A 142 -6.85 -3.46 -9.89
C ALA A 142 -7.76 -3.49 -11.13
N PHE A 143 -7.66 -4.53 -11.96
CA PHE A 143 -8.52 -4.72 -13.13
C PHE A 143 -9.90 -5.28 -12.78
N THR A 144 -10.06 -5.95 -11.63
CA THR A 144 -11.32 -6.60 -11.24
C THR A 144 -12.53 -5.67 -11.29
N PRO A 145 -12.52 -4.43 -10.73
CA PRO A 145 -13.67 -3.53 -10.82
C PRO A 145 -14.07 -3.21 -12.25
N ALA A 146 -13.10 -3.03 -13.15
CA ALA A 146 -13.39 -2.79 -14.57
C ALA A 146 -14.04 -4.01 -15.24
N ILE A 147 -13.56 -5.23 -14.95
CA ILE A 147 -14.13 -6.47 -15.46
C ILE A 147 -15.57 -6.64 -14.96
N ILE A 148 -15.81 -6.41 -13.67
CA ILE A 148 -17.12 -6.53 -13.04
C ILE A 148 -18.12 -5.52 -13.63
N PHE A 149 -17.64 -4.30 -13.93
CA PHE A 149 -18.44 -3.30 -14.63
C PHE A 149 -18.90 -3.79 -16.02
N PHE A 150 -18.03 -4.37 -16.83
CA PHE A 150 -18.39 -4.94 -18.13
C PHE A 150 -19.37 -6.13 -18.03
N LEU A 151 -19.44 -6.78 -16.87
CA LEU A 151 -20.42 -7.83 -16.61
C LEU A 151 -21.78 -7.26 -16.14
N GLY A 152 -21.95 -5.94 -16.13
CA GLY A 152 -23.20 -5.25 -15.80
C GLY A 152 -23.36 -4.90 -14.32
N TYR A 153 -22.33 -5.07 -13.48
CA TYR A 153 -22.36 -4.70 -12.08
C TYR A 153 -21.67 -3.35 -11.86
N THR A 154 -22.46 -2.33 -11.53
CA THR A 154 -21.97 -0.94 -11.43
C THR A 154 -21.61 -0.50 -10.01
N ARG A 155 -22.06 -1.23 -8.98
CA ARG A 155 -21.82 -0.87 -7.59
C ARG A 155 -20.43 -1.33 -7.13
N PRO A 156 -19.67 -0.50 -6.41
CA PRO A 156 -18.34 -0.86 -5.88
C PRO A 156 -18.35 -2.09 -4.96
N ILE A 157 -19.46 -2.27 -4.22
CA ILE A 157 -19.63 -3.40 -3.32
C ILE A 157 -19.62 -4.74 -4.07
N ASP A 158 -20.17 -4.77 -5.30
CA ASP A 158 -20.22 -5.98 -6.12
C ASP A 158 -18.80 -6.42 -6.52
N ALA A 159 -17.94 -5.48 -6.93
CA ALA A 159 -16.54 -5.78 -7.26
C ALA A 159 -15.76 -6.34 -6.06
N VAL A 160 -15.96 -5.75 -4.88
CA VAL A 160 -15.32 -6.23 -3.65
C VAL A 160 -15.87 -7.59 -3.24
N PHE A 161 -17.17 -7.84 -3.39
CA PHE A 161 -17.80 -9.13 -3.12
C PHE A 161 -17.20 -10.24 -3.99
N TYR A 162 -17.17 -10.08 -5.33
CA TYR A 162 -16.63 -11.09 -6.23
C TYR A 162 -15.14 -11.33 -6.02
N LEU A 163 -14.36 -10.26 -5.78
CA LEU A 163 -12.93 -10.39 -5.47
C LEU A 163 -12.71 -11.16 -4.17
N SER A 164 -13.49 -10.86 -3.13
CA SER A 164 -13.40 -11.55 -1.84
C SER A 164 -13.85 -13.00 -1.94
N ALA A 165 -14.92 -13.30 -2.68
CA ALA A 165 -15.39 -14.65 -2.93
C ALA A 165 -14.33 -15.49 -3.67
N ALA A 166 -13.73 -14.93 -4.73
CA ALA A 166 -12.63 -15.59 -5.44
C ALA A 166 -11.43 -15.83 -4.51
N MET A 167 -11.07 -14.88 -3.67
CA MET A 167 -9.97 -15.00 -2.71
C MET A 167 -10.24 -16.09 -1.66
N LEU A 168 -11.48 -16.22 -1.16
CA LEU A 168 -11.86 -17.26 -0.20
C LEU A 168 -11.73 -18.66 -0.77
N ILE A 169 -11.83 -18.83 -2.09
CA ILE A 169 -11.65 -20.12 -2.77
C ILE A 169 -10.17 -20.36 -3.12
N ILE A 170 -9.54 -19.39 -3.79
CA ILE A 170 -8.20 -19.55 -4.36
C ILE A 170 -7.13 -19.59 -3.26
N MET A 171 -7.22 -18.72 -2.25
CA MET A 171 -6.20 -18.58 -1.22
C MET A 171 -6.00 -19.88 -0.41
N PRO A 172 -7.04 -20.56 0.13
CA PRO A 172 -6.84 -21.82 0.84
C PRO A 172 -6.22 -22.92 -0.04
N ILE A 173 -6.63 -23.00 -1.31
CA ILE A 173 -6.10 -23.98 -2.26
C ILE A 173 -4.61 -23.75 -2.49
N LEU A 174 -4.21 -22.51 -2.80
CA LEU A 174 -2.80 -22.18 -3.01
C LEU A 174 -1.97 -22.31 -1.73
N THR A 175 -2.55 -21.99 -0.57
CA THR A 175 -1.88 -22.16 0.72
C THR A 175 -1.64 -23.65 1.01
N LEU A 176 -2.65 -24.51 0.84
CA LEU A 176 -2.51 -25.96 1.02
C LEU A 176 -1.47 -26.54 0.06
N ASN A 177 -1.52 -26.15 -1.22
CA ASN A 177 -0.51 -26.55 -2.19
C ASN A 177 0.91 -26.18 -1.73
N THR A 178 1.10 -24.94 -1.27
CA THR A 178 2.40 -24.46 -0.76
C THR A 178 2.85 -25.26 0.46
N LEU A 179 1.95 -25.54 1.41
CA LEU A 179 2.25 -26.31 2.61
C LEU A 179 2.64 -27.77 2.32
N ILE A 180 2.08 -28.36 1.27
CA ILE A 180 2.36 -29.74 0.84
C ILE A 180 3.68 -29.81 0.06
N VAL A 181 3.83 -28.94 -0.95
CA VAL A 181 4.93 -29.02 -1.93
C VAL A 181 6.24 -28.46 -1.36
N CYS A 182 6.20 -27.34 -0.64
CA CYS A 182 7.43 -26.72 -0.17
C CYS A 182 7.99 -27.41 1.07
N PRO A 183 9.27 -27.83 1.07
CA PRO A 183 9.90 -28.43 2.24
C PRO A 183 10.17 -27.35 3.31
N GLU A 184 10.12 -27.72 4.57
CA GLU A 184 10.64 -26.90 5.66
C GLU A 184 11.88 -27.59 6.23
N TYR A 185 13.03 -26.97 6.04
CA TYR A 185 14.30 -27.52 6.50
C TYR A 185 14.55 -27.18 7.99
N PRO A 186 15.11 -28.12 8.77
CA PRO A 186 15.52 -27.80 10.13
C PRO A 186 16.59 -26.72 10.07
N VAL A 187 16.33 -25.58 10.70
CA VAL A 187 17.27 -24.46 10.74
C VAL A 187 18.48 -24.87 11.59
N ARG A 188 19.67 -24.92 10.98
CA ARG A 188 20.93 -24.99 11.74
C ARG A 188 20.95 -23.81 12.70
N GLU A 189 21.13 -24.08 14.00
CA GLU A 189 21.22 -23.06 15.02
C GLU A 189 22.43 -22.16 14.76
N ARG A 190 22.23 -21.09 14.01
CA ARG A 190 23.16 -19.98 14.04
C ARG A 190 22.96 -19.33 15.42
N VAL A 191 23.99 -19.32 16.23
CA VAL A 191 24.06 -18.52 17.44
C VAL A 191 23.99 -17.05 17.05
N GLN A 192 22.78 -16.57 16.76
CA GLN A 192 22.54 -15.13 16.69
C GLN A 192 22.43 -14.65 18.13
N THR A 193 23.35 -13.84 18.57
CA THR A 193 23.22 -13.04 19.79
C THR A 193 21.94 -12.20 19.64
N ARG A 194 20.86 -12.67 20.25
CA ARG A 194 19.54 -12.03 20.12
C ARG A 194 19.55 -10.81 21.01
N ILE A 195 19.66 -9.64 20.40
CA ILE A 195 19.48 -8.37 21.08
C ILE A 195 17.99 -8.24 21.45
N PRO A 196 17.62 -7.90 22.68
CA PRO A 196 16.23 -7.62 23.04
C PRO A 196 15.61 -6.55 22.13
N LEU A 197 14.30 -6.67 21.84
CA LEU A 197 13.61 -5.75 20.93
C LEU A 197 13.81 -4.27 21.31
N ILE A 198 13.69 -3.98 22.62
CA ILE A 198 13.85 -2.61 23.15
C ILE A 198 15.26 -2.07 22.91
N GLU A 199 16.27 -2.91 23.04
CA GLU A 199 17.66 -2.53 22.79
C GLU A 199 17.92 -2.33 21.31
N SER A 200 17.36 -3.18 20.46
CA SER A 200 17.38 -3.00 18.98
C SER A 200 16.75 -1.68 18.57
N VAL A 201 15.59 -1.32 19.14
CA VAL A 201 14.93 -0.04 18.91
C VAL A 201 15.83 1.12 19.31
N LYS A 202 16.42 1.11 20.52
CA LYS A 202 17.33 2.17 20.98
C LYS A 202 18.53 2.33 20.05
N LEU A 203 19.12 1.23 19.60
CA LEU A 203 20.28 1.25 18.71
C LEU A 203 19.95 1.85 17.33
N VAL A 204 18.80 1.46 16.76
CA VAL A 204 18.33 1.98 15.47
C VAL A 204 18.05 3.49 15.54
N PHE A 205 17.43 3.97 16.62
CA PHE A 205 17.17 5.41 16.80
C PHE A 205 18.42 6.23 17.18
N ARG A 206 19.54 5.60 17.55
CA ARG A 206 20.84 6.31 17.65
C ARG A 206 21.43 6.65 16.29
N ASN A 207 21.05 5.97 15.24
CA ASN A 207 21.49 6.27 13.87
C ASN A 207 20.72 7.49 13.33
N LYS A 208 21.36 8.65 13.38
CA LYS A 208 20.77 9.93 12.93
C LYS A 208 20.34 9.91 11.47
N ILE A 209 21.03 9.16 10.61
CA ILE A 209 20.70 9.05 9.18
C ILE A 209 19.38 8.26 9.04
N TYR A 210 19.24 7.21 9.83
CA TYR A 210 18.02 6.40 9.83
C TYR A 210 16.80 7.17 10.39
N VAL A 211 16.99 7.92 11.48
CA VAL A 211 15.92 8.79 12.01
C VAL A 211 15.45 9.77 10.95
N ARG A 212 16.38 10.40 10.22
CA ARG A 212 16.08 11.29 9.12
C ARG A 212 15.32 10.58 7.99
N TYR A 213 15.75 9.38 7.63
CA TYR A 213 15.06 8.50 6.68
C TYR A 213 13.62 8.21 7.11
N ILE A 214 13.41 7.80 8.36
CA ILE A 214 12.09 7.50 8.91
C ILE A 214 11.15 8.70 8.85
N VAL A 215 11.61 9.89 9.24
CA VAL A 215 10.81 11.12 9.17
C VAL A 215 10.34 11.37 7.74
N ILE A 216 11.24 11.29 6.77
CA ILE A 216 10.92 11.47 5.33
C ILE A 216 9.79 10.53 4.90
N PHE A 217 9.96 9.24 5.19
CA PHE A 217 9.03 8.22 4.68
C PHE A 217 7.76 8.10 5.50
N THR A 218 7.74 8.51 6.76
CA THR A 218 6.52 8.65 7.56
C THR A 218 5.60 9.71 6.96
N PHE A 219 6.10 10.91 6.69
CA PHE A 219 5.30 11.97 6.08
C PHE A 219 4.82 11.59 4.67
N SER A 220 5.69 10.98 3.87
CA SER A 220 5.32 10.46 2.55
C SER A 220 4.24 9.37 2.63
N GLY A 221 4.34 8.47 3.61
CA GLY A 221 3.38 7.40 3.87
C GLY A 221 1.99 7.93 4.28
N ILE A 222 1.95 8.92 5.17
CA ILE A 222 0.72 9.63 5.58
C ILE A 222 0.03 10.19 4.34
N GLY A 223 0.74 10.99 3.53
CA GLY A 223 0.17 11.57 2.31
C GLY A 223 -0.34 10.52 1.32
N SER A 224 0.38 9.41 1.12
CA SER A 224 -0.09 8.34 0.25
C SER A 224 -1.36 7.67 0.76
N ALA A 225 -1.46 7.43 2.07
CA ALA A 225 -2.64 6.81 2.68
C ALA A 225 -3.87 7.72 2.62
N MET A 226 -3.70 9.05 2.77
CA MET A 226 -4.79 10.03 2.57
C MET A 226 -5.35 9.93 1.16
N THR A 227 -4.50 9.96 0.15
CA THR A 227 -4.91 9.80 -1.26
C THR A 227 -5.65 8.49 -1.47
N ASN A 228 -5.13 7.36 -0.98
CA ASN A 228 -5.77 6.05 -1.16
C ASN A 228 -7.13 5.96 -0.47
N ALA A 229 -7.29 6.59 0.70
CA ALA A 229 -8.56 6.58 1.45
C ALA A 229 -9.70 7.30 0.73
N LEU A 230 -9.39 8.37 0.02
CA LEU A 230 -10.37 9.26 -0.60
C LEU A 230 -10.53 9.05 -2.12
N SER A 231 -9.72 8.20 -2.72
CA SER A 231 -9.68 8.05 -4.18
C SER A 231 -11.02 7.66 -4.81
N PHE A 232 -11.78 6.78 -4.17
CA PHE A 232 -13.10 6.38 -4.63
C PHE A 232 -14.10 7.54 -4.52
N PHE A 233 -14.15 8.22 -3.38
CA PHE A 233 -15.06 9.33 -3.15
C PHE A 233 -14.80 10.52 -4.09
N PHE A 234 -13.55 10.76 -4.45
CA PHE A 234 -13.23 11.76 -5.46
C PHE A 234 -13.81 11.39 -6.83
N VAL A 235 -13.63 10.15 -7.28
CA VAL A 235 -14.15 9.69 -8.57
C VAL A 235 -15.68 9.66 -8.57
N GLU A 236 -16.30 9.26 -7.46
CA GLU A 236 -17.74 9.15 -7.33
C GLU A 236 -18.43 10.54 -7.28
N HIS A 237 -17.95 11.46 -6.42
CA HIS A 237 -18.65 12.71 -6.15
C HIS A 237 -18.15 13.90 -6.96
N VAL A 238 -16.88 13.92 -7.37
CA VAL A 238 -16.31 15.03 -8.14
C VAL A 238 -16.40 14.77 -9.65
N LEU A 239 -16.13 13.54 -10.07
CA LEU A 239 -16.17 13.16 -11.49
C LEU A 239 -17.51 12.52 -11.90
N VAL A 240 -18.36 12.22 -10.92
CA VAL A 240 -19.64 11.50 -11.13
C VAL A 240 -19.43 10.23 -11.97
N ALA A 241 -18.33 9.52 -11.69
CA ALA A 241 -17.87 8.38 -12.47
C ALA A 241 -17.50 7.17 -11.57
N GLY A 242 -18.20 6.99 -10.44
CA GLY A 242 -17.92 5.93 -9.47
C GLY A 242 -17.91 4.53 -10.09
N ALA A 243 -18.84 4.25 -11.02
CA ALA A 243 -18.91 2.99 -11.75
C ALA A 243 -17.64 2.72 -12.57
N LEU A 244 -16.95 3.75 -13.06
CA LEU A 244 -15.73 3.66 -13.85
C LEU A 244 -14.44 3.62 -13.01
N TYR A 245 -14.54 3.54 -11.69
CA TYR A 245 -13.38 3.58 -10.77
C TYR A 245 -12.26 2.59 -11.15
N GLY A 246 -12.62 1.38 -11.59
CA GLY A 246 -11.65 0.37 -12.03
C GLY A 246 -10.85 0.78 -13.28
N PHE A 247 -11.45 1.58 -14.16
CA PHE A 247 -10.79 1.98 -15.40
C PHE A 247 -9.59 2.90 -15.21
N TYR A 248 -9.56 3.72 -14.14
CA TYR A 248 -8.39 4.52 -13.86
C TYR A 248 -7.34 3.78 -13.04
N LEU A 249 -7.75 2.84 -12.19
CA LEU A 249 -6.81 2.10 -11.33
C LEU A 249 -5.80 1.31 -12.13
N ALA A 250 -6.25 0.61 -13.16
CA ALA A 250 -5.39 -0.23 -13.98
C ALA A 250 -4.25 0.54 -14.67
N PRO A 251 -4.51 1.60 -15.48
CA PRO A 251 -3.45 2.40 -16.10
C PRO A 251 -2.60 3.15 -15.04
N TYR A 252 -3.19 3.56 -13.92
CA TYR A 252 -2.46 4.16 -12.81
C TYR A 252 -1.41 3.21 -12.22
N PHE A 253 -1.76 1.96 -11.90
CA PHE A 253 -0.79 0.98 -11.40
C PHE A 253 0.22 0.57 -12.47
N LEU A 254 -0.22 0.44 -13.72
CA LEU A 254 0.69 0.14 -14.84
C LEU A 254 1.74 1.25 -15.00
N SER A 255 1.34 2.52 -14.90
CA SER A 255 2.26 3.66 -15.00
C SER A 255 3.35 3.65 -13.94
N GLN A 256 3.02 3.20 -12.72
CA GLN A 256 4.00 3.03 -11.63
C GLN A 256 5.09 2.03 -12.01
N ILE A 257 4.70 0.89 -12.58
CA ILE A 257 5.63 -0.20 -12.93
C ILE A 257 6.49 0.21 -14.13
N VAL A 258 5.86 0.72 -15.19
CA VAL A 258 6.55 1.11 -16.44
C VAL A 258 7.56 2.25 -16.20
N SER A 259 7.30 3.11 -15.24
CA SER A 259 8.20 4.24 -14.91
C SER A 259 9.44 3.85 -14.11
N ILE A 260 9.48 2.70 -13.46
CA ILE A 260 10.60 2.28 -12.59
C ILE A 260 11.96 2.35 -13.32
N PRO A 261 12.12 1.80 -14.54
CA PRO A 261 13.41 1.88 -15.25
C PRO A 261 13.89 3.31 -15.51
N VAL A 262 12.95 4.24 -15.78
CA VAL A 262 13.27 5.66 -16.00
C VAL A 262 13.84 6.28 -14.73
N TRP A 263 13.21 6.03 -13.57
CA TRP A 263 13.67 6.53 -12.29
C TRP A 263 15.00 5.90 -11.84
N PHE A 264 15.22 4.62 -12.13
CA PHE A 264 16.53 3.99 -11.87
C PHE A 264 17.62 4.63 -12.70
N LYS A 265 17.41 4.86 -14.01
CA LYS A 265 18.39 5.57 -14.86
C LYS A 265 18.64 7.00 -14.34
N LEU A 266 17.61 7.69 -13.89
CA LEU A 266 17.75 9.03 -13.31
C LEU A 266 18.55 8.95 -11.99
N SER A 267 18.23 8.01 -11.11
CA SER A 267 18.91 7.85 -9.82
C SER A 267 20.39 7.52 -9.96
N ALA A 268 20.77 6.76 -10.99
CA ALA A 268 22.17 6.48 -11.31
C ALA A 268 22.94 7.73 -11.78
N LYS A 269 22.25 8.72 -12.37
CA LYS A 269 22.90 9.97 -12.84
C LYS A 269 23.00 11.05 -11.77
N VAL A 270 21.96 11.22 -10.96
CA VAL A 270 21.85 12.37 -10.01
C VAL A 270 21.96 11.94 -8.54
N GLY A 271 22.00 10.63 -8.27
CA GLY A 271 21.95 10.06 -6.93
C GLY A 271 20.53 9.80 -6.44
N LYS A 272 20.36 8.78 -5.57
CA LYS A 272 19.03 8.29 -5.08
C LYS A 272 18.21 9.39 -4.39
N HIS A 273 18.83 10.20 -3.54
CA HIS A 273 18.16 11.25 -2.79
C HIS A 273 17.62 12.36 -3.71
N ARG A 274 18.38 12.80 -4.71
CA ARG A 274 17.92 13.80 -5.69
C ARG A 274 16.83 13.24 -6.59
N ALA A 275 16.96 12.00 -7.05
CA ALA A 275 15.90 11.34 -7.81
C ALA A 275 14.60 11.24 -7.01
N THR A 276 14.68 10.94 -5.70
CA THR A 276 13.50 10.96 -4.81
C THR A 276 12.89 12.35 -4.69
N MET A 277 13.70 13.41 -4.61
CA MET A 277 13.21 14.80 -4.62
C MET A 277 12.50 15.15 -5.92
N PHE A 278 13.07 14.80 -7.07
CA PHE A 278 12.41 14.99 -8.37
C PHE A 278 11.08 14.22 -8.45
N ALA A 279 11.02 12.99 -7.92
CA ALA A 279 9.79 12.22 -7.88
C ALA A 279 8.71 12.88 -7.00
N ILE A 280 9.09 13.47 -5.85
CA ILE A 280 8.18 14.24 -5.00
C ILE A 280 7.68 15.49 -5.74
N GLY A 281 8.57 16.24 -6.39
CA GLY A 281 8.20 17.41 -7.18
C GLY A 281 7.26 17.07 -8.34
N TRP A 282 7.53 16.00 -9.05
CA TRP A 282 6.69 15.48 -10.13
C TRP A 282 5.31 15.06 -9.64
N TYR A 283 5.27 14.32 -8.51
CA TYR A 283 4.01 13.97 -7.85
C TYR A 283 3.18 15.21 -7.51
N ALA A 284 3.80 16.20 -6.89
CA ALA A 284 3.12 17.40 -6.44
C ALA A 284 2.63 18.28 -7.60
N PHE A 285 3.43 18.39 -8.65
CA PHE A 285 3.03 19.12 -9.86
C PHE A 285 1.74 18.52 -10.45
N TRP A 286 1.68 17.21 -10.66
CA TRP A 286 0.48 16.58 -11.20
C TRP A 286 -0.68 16.50 -10.19
N ALA A 287 -0.39 16.41 -8.90
CA ALA A 287 -1.41 16.50 -7.86
C ALA A 287 -2.11 17.85 -7.82
N SER A 288 -1.44 18.94 -8.18
CA SER A 288 -2.03 20.30 -8.21
C SER A 288 -3.07 20.51 -9.31
N TRP A 289 -3.10 19.66 -10.34
CA TRP A 289 -4.13 19.69 -11.39
C TRP A 289 -5.48 19.13 -10.94
N ILE A 290 -5.53 18.33 -9.88
CA ILE A 290 -6.75 17.65 -9.45
C ILE A 290 -7.82 18.62 -8.93
N PRO A 291 -7.52 19.62 -8.08
CA PRO A 291 -8.51 20.64 -7.72
C PRO A 291 -8.99 21.47 -8.91
N LEU A 292 -8.11 21.71 -9.90
CA LEU A 292 -8.50 22.39 -11.13
C LEU A 292 -9.55 21.61 -11.92
N ILE A 293 -9.40 20.26 -11.98
CA ILE A 293 -10.40 19.39 -12.62
C ILE A 293 -11.76 19.51 -11.91
N ALA A 294 -11.75 19.65 -10.56
CA ALA A 294 -12.99 19.76 -9.79
C ALA A 294 -13.80 21.01 -10.11
N ILE A 295 -13.12 22.14 -10.34
CA ILE A 295 -13.77 23.46 -10.55
C ILE A 295 -13.92 23.87 -12.01
N ALA A 296 -13.14 23.26 -12.92
CA ALA A 296 -13.13 23.66 -14.34
C ALA A 296 -14.44 23.28 -15.03
N PRO A 297 -14.95 24.12 -15.95
CA PRO A 297 -16.09 23.78 -16.79
C PRO A 297 -15.84 22.51 -17.61
N ASN A 298 -16.90 21.75 -17.90
CA ASN A 298 -16.79 20.51 -18.69
C ASN A 298 -16.24 20.76 -20.11
N GLU A 299 -16.60 21.90 -20.69
CA GLU A 299 -16.18 22.35 -22.02
C GLU A 299 -14.65 22.38 -22.22
N TRP A 300 -13.87 22.59 -21.15
CA TRP A 300 -12.40 22.54 -21.22
C TRP A 300 -11.86 21.15 -21.54
N PHE A 301 -12.67 20.13 -21.35
CA PHE A 301 -12.28 18.74 -21.51
C PHE A 301 -12.92 18.06 -22.74
N ASP A 302 -13.57 18.83 -23.62
CA ASP A 302 -14.24 18.29 -24.81
C ASP A 302 -13.30 17.50 -25.74
N ALA A 303 -12.04 17.93 -25.83
CA ALA A 303 -11.02 17.19 -26.57
C ALA A 303 -10.69 15.81 -25.97
N PHE A 304 -11.03 15.59 -24.71
CA PHE A 304 -10.83 14.32 -24.01
C PHE A 304 -12.10 13.45 -23.96
N GLN A 305 -13.18 13.85 -24.60
CA GLN A 305 -14.38 13.04 -24.65
C GLN A 305 -14.10 11.68 -25.32
N VAL A 306 -14.73 10.63 -24.82
CA VAL A 306 -14.50 9.26 -25.29
C VAL A 306 -14.76 9.11 -26.79
N HIS A 307 -15.77 9.80 -27.32
CA HIS A 307 -16.09 9.79 -28.74
C HIS A 307 -15.00 10.47 -29.58
N VAL A 308 -14.27 11.46 -29.06
CA VAL A 308 -13.16 12.11 -29.77
C VAL A 308 -11.93 11.21 -29.75
N ILE A 309 -11.59 10.65 -28.58
CA ILE A 309 -10.40 9.81 -28.42
C ILE A 309 -10.54 8.48 -29.15
N LEU A 310 -11.71 7.86 -29.11
CA LEU A 310 -11.96 6.55 -29.72
C LEU A 310 -12.52 6.62 -31.15
N GLY A 311 -12.67 7.80 -31.71
CA GLY A 311 -13.24 8.00 -33.06
C GLY A 311 -12.46 7.33 -34.20
N PHE A 312 -11.23 6.85 -33.92
CA PHE A 312 -10.44 6.08 -34.89
C PHE A 312 -10.79 4.58 -34.91
N LEU A 313 -11.61 4.09 -33.93
CA LEU A 313 -11.99 2.68 -33.90
C LEU A 313 -13.02 2.30 -34.92
N PRO A 314 -13.08 1.03 -35.40
CA PRO A 314 -14.15 0.52 -36.20
C PRO A 314 -15.52 0.72 -35.51
N GLN A 315 -16.55 1.11 -36.30
CA GLN A 315 -17.84 1.56 -35.77
C GLN A 315 -18.48 0.55 -34.78
N ALA A 316 -18.40 -0.75 -35.06
CA ALA A 316 -18.96 -1.79 -34.19
C ALA A 316 -18.31 -1.81 -32.79
N TRP A 317 -16.99 -1.57 -32.69
CA TRP A 317 -16.27 -1.49 -31.43
C TRP A 317 -16.52 -0.17 -30.73
N TYR A 318 -16.57 0.91 -31.51
CA TYR A 318 -16.86 2.26 -31.03
C TYR A 318 -18.23 2.30 -30.32
N GLU A 319 -19.31 1.86 -31.00
CA GLU A 319 -20.65 1.85 -30.42
C GLU A 319 -20.74 1.00 -29.14
N THR A 320 -20.12 -0.18 -29.13
CA THR A 320 -20.10 -1.06 -27.95
C THR A 320 -19.37 -0.41 -26.76
N ILE A 321 -18.29 0.30 -27.00
CA ILE A 321 -17.51 0.94 -25.93
C ILE A 321 -18.19 2.23 -25.49
N VAL A 322 -18.60 3.09 -26.42
CA VAL A 322 -19.17 4.41 -26.09
C VAL A 322 -20.50 4.28 -25.35
N SER A 323 -21.33 3.28 -25.68
CA SER A 323 -22.58 3.03 -24.97
C SER A 323 -22.40 2.75 -23.48
N GLN A 324 -21.23 2.23 -23.06
CA GLN A 324 -20.91 2.00 -21.66
C GLN A 324 -20.65 3.30 -20.87
N PHE A 325 -20.45 4.41 -21.57
CA PHE A 325 -20.16 5.71 -20.98
C PHE A 325 -21.32 6.70 -21.13
N GLU A 326 -22.49 6.23 -21.56
CA GLU A 326 -23.68 7.07 -21.68
C GLU A 326 -24.03 7.71 -20.33
N GLY A 327 -24.28 9.03 -20.31
CA GLY A 327 -24.59 9.78 -19.11
C GLY A 327 -23.40 10.18 -18.23
N ILE A 328 -22.17 9.81 -18.59
CA ILE A 328 -20.95 10.16 -17.84
C ILE A 328 -20.18 11.24 -18.59
N GLU A 329 -19.75 12.29 -17.86
CA GLU A 329 -18.84 13.32 -18.36
C GLU A 329 -17.42 12.75 -18.58
N THR A 330 -17.26 12.03 -19.69
CA THR A 330 -16.04 11.27 -19.98
C THR A 330 -14.81 12.15 -20.16
N GLY A 331 -14.95 13.38 -20.58
CA GLY A 331 -13.83 14.28 -20.82
C GLY A 331 -13.01 14.55 -19.55
N LYS A 332 -13.66 14.95 -18.46
CA LYS A 332 -13.00 15.14 -17.16
C LYS A 332 -12.37 13.85 -16.64
N PHE A 333 -13.10 12.73 -16.77
CA PHE A 333 -12.64 11.44 -16.29
C PHE A 333 -11.40 10.95 -17.04
N LEU A 334 -11.37 11.04 -18.36
CA LEU A 334 -10.21 10.64 -19.17
C LEU A 334 -9.01 11.55 -18.95
N PHE A 335 -9.22 12.87 -18.83
CA PHE A 335 -8.15 13.77 -18.44
C PHE A 335 -7.60 13.44 -17.04
N PHE A 336 -8.48 13.13 -16.10
CA PHE A 336 -8.08 12.66 -14.76
C PHE A 336 -7.22 11.39 -14.84
N ILE A 337 -7.55 10.41 -15.69
CA ILE A 337 -6.71 9.22 -15.91
C ILE A 337 -5.30 9.61 -16.36
N VAL A 338 -5.17 10.55 -17.31
CA VAL A 338 -3.87 11.03 -17.77
C VAL A 338 -3.08 11.65 -16.61
N VAL A 339 -3.71 12.56 -15.85
CA VAL A 339 -3.09 13.19 -14.67
C VAL A 339 -2.67 12.14 -13.64
N MET A 340 -3.52 11.14 -13.40
CA MET A 340 -3.23 10.06 -12.46
C MET A 340 -2.10 9.14 -12.94
N CYS A 341 -2.01 8.84 -14.22
CA CYS A 341 -0.88 8.08 -14.78
C CYS A 341 0.44 8.85 -14.63
N LEU A 342 0.44 10.13 -14.93
CA LEU A 342 1.61 10.99 -14.80
C LEU A 342 2.02 11.17 -13.32
N LYS A 343 1.07 11.40 -12.43
CA LYS A 343 1.29 11.40 -10.98
C LYS A 343 1.78 10.03 -10.50
N GLY A 344 1.12 8.96 -10.96
CA GLY A 344 1.42 7.57 -10.61
C GLY A 344 2.83 7.14 -11.00
N SER A 345 3.33 7.63 -12.11
CA SER A 345 4.70 7.34 -12.56
C SER A 345 5.78 7.69 -11.53
N SER A 346 5.56 8.69 -10.65
CA SER A 346 6.48 9.03 -9.57
C SER A 346 6.44 8.04 -8.40
N ILE A 347 5.32 7.35 -8.22
CA ILE A 347 5.15 6.41 -7.09
C ILE A 347 6.05 5.19 -7.24
N GLY A 348 6.34 4.76 -8.48
CA GLY A 348 7.35 3.73 -8.73
C GLY A 348 8.71 4.08 -8.13
N ALA A 349 9.15 5.33 -8.28
CA ALA A 349 10.37 5.83 -7.63
C ALA A 349 10.25 5.86 -6.11
N LEU A 350 9.12 6.40 -5.61
CA LEU A 350 8.87 6.56 -4.17
C LEU A 350 8.67 5.21 -3.43
N ALA A 351 8.41 4.14 -4.14
CA ALA A 351 8.39 2.78 -3.60
C ALA A 351 9.77 2.12 -3.60
N ALA A 352 10.55 2.27 -4.69
CA ALA A 352 11.79 1.55 -4.90
C ALA A 352 13.03 2.24 -4.28
N LEU A 353 13.19 3.55 -4.49
CA LEU A 353 14.37 4.28 -4.02
C LEU A 353 14.52 4.31 -2.50
N PRO A 354 13.43 4.44 -1.69
CA PRO A 354 13.55 4.39 -0.25
C PRO A 354 14.12 3.08 0.28
N GLN A 355 13.70 1.95 -0.26
CA GLN A 355 14.22 0.65 0.17
C GLN A 355 15.72 0.53 -0.12
N SER A 356 16.16 1.05 -1.26
CA SER A 356 17.59 1.12 -1.60
C SER A 356 18.34 2.06 -0.66
N MET A 357 17.78 3.21 -0.29
CA MET A 357 18.40 4.13 0.68
C MET A 357 18.47 3.51 2.09
N ALA A 358 17.48 2.71 2.47
CA ALA A 358 17.53 1.97 3.75
C ALA A 358 18.66 0.96 3.79
N ALA A 359 18.90 0.24 2.68
CA ALA A 359 20.03 -0.68 2.55
C ALA A 359 21.37 0.05 2.71
N ASP A 360 21.53 1.20 2.06
CA ASP A 360 22.74 2.03 2.18
C ASP A 360 23.01 2.46 3.64
N ILE A 361 21.95 2.77 4.40
CA ILE A 361 22.05 3.13 5.84
C ILE A 361 22.50 1.92 6.67
N ILE A 362 22.01 0.73 6.34
CA ILE A 362 22.36 -0.52 7.02
C ILE A 362 23.84 -0.86 6.78
N ASP A 363 24.37 -0.61 5.59
CA ASP A 363 25.80 -0.80 5.29
C ASP A 363 26.66 0.11 6.18
N VAL A 364 26.28 1.36 6.38
CA VAL A 364 26.95 2.30 7.31
C VAL A 364 26.91 1.79 8.75
N ASP A 365 25.75 1.29 9.20
CA ASP A 365 25.63 0.73 10.56
C ASP A 365 26.50 -0.52 10.70
N THR A 366 26.53 -1.38 9.71
CA THR A 366 27.35 -2.60 9.70
C THR A 366 28.85 -2.27 9.82
N ARG A 367 29.32 -1.23 9.09
CA ARG A 367 30.70 -0.74 9.19
C ARG A 367 31.03 -0.26 10.60
N THR A 368 30.15 0.53 11.21
CA THR A 368 30.40 1.15 12.51
C THR A 368 30.22 0.20 13.70
N SER A 369 29.28 -0.74 13.61
CA SER A 369 28.95 -1.67 14.69
C SER A 369 29.58 -3.05 14.57
N GLY A 370 30.08 -3.42 13.39
CA GLY A 370 30.55 -4.78 13.08
C GLY A 370 29.45 -5.85 13.07
N GLN A 371 28.16 -5.46 13.15
CA GLN A 371 27.02 -6.37 13.24
C GLN A 371 26.00 -6.11 12.15
N GLN A 372 25.51 -7.16 11.49
CA GLN A 372 24.41 -7.06 10.52
C GLN A 372 23.06 -6.99 11.24
N ARG A 373 22.46 -5.80 11.32
CA ARG A 373 21.17 -5.53 11.98
C ARG A 373 20.03 -5.22 11.02
N ALA A 374 20.15 -5.62 9.75
CA ALA A 374 19.18 -5.32 8.70
C ALA A 374 17.73 -5.65 9.09
N GLY A 375 17.52 -6.79 9.76
CA GLY A 375 16.20 -7.20 10.24
C GLY A 375 15.56 -6.18 11.20
N ALA A 376 16.32 -5.59 12.12
CA ALA A 376 15.81 -4.58 13.06
C ALA A 376 15.42 -3.29 12.34
N TYR A 377 16.24 -2.82 11.39
CA TYR A 377 15.96 -1.63 10.59
C TYR A 377 14.68 -1.78 9.76
N PHE A 378 14.53 -2.90 9.05
CA PHE A 378 13.33 -3.16 8.24
C PHE A 378 12.08 -3.41 9.09
N ALA A 379 12.20 -4.08 10.23
CA ALA A 379 11.08 -4.29 11.15
C ALA A 379 10.54 -2.97 11.71
N ILE A 380 11.42 -2.11 12.22
CA ILE A 380 11.05 -0.80 12.77
C ILE A 380 10.48 0.11 11.66
N GLY A 381 11.11 0.13 10.47
CA GLY A 381 10.60 0.87 9.32
C GLY A 381 9.22 0.39 8.89
N GLY A 382 8.99 -0.91 8.89
CA GLY A 382 7.68 -1.51 8.59
C GLY A 382 6.59 -1.14 9.60
N MET A 383 6.91 -1.18 10.90
CA MET A 383 5.99 -0.76 11.98
C MET A 383 5.60 0.72 11.83
N ILE A 384 6.59 1.60 11.62
CA ILE A 384 6.36 3.03 11.45
C ILE A 384 5.57 3.29 10.16
N GLY A 385 5.87 2.59 9.07
CA GLY A 385 5.13 2.67 7.81
C GLY A 385 3.66 2.28 7.95
N LYS A 386 3.35 1.22 8.70
CA LYS A 386 1.97 0.83 9.02
C LYS A 386 1.26 1.90 9.86
N GLY A 387 1.93 2.45 10.88
CA GLY A 387 1.40 3.55 11.69
C GLY A 387 1.14 4.82 10.86
N ALA A 388 2.05 5.19 9.97
CA ALA A 388 1.89 6.31 9.06
C ALA A 388 0.69 6.11 8.11
N ALA A 389 0.52 4.90 7.57
CA ALA A 389 -0.62 4.57 6.72
C ALA A 389 -1.95 4.65 7.48
N ALA A 390 -1.99 4.14 8.72
CA ALA A 390 -3.15 4.22 9.59
C ALA A 390 -3.54 5.67 9.91
N LEU A 391 -2.55 6.48 10.30
CA LEU A 391 -2.74 7.89 10.60
C LEU A 391 -3.19 8.67 9.35
N GLY A 392 -2.58 8.43 8.20
CA GLY A 392 -2.93 9.11 6.95
C GLY A 392 -4.37 8.81 6.51
N LEU A 393 -4.81 7.56 6.64
CA LEU A 393 -6.19 7.18 6.36
C LEU A 393 -7.17 7.95 7.27
N PHE A 394 -6.93 7.98 8.58
CA PHE A 394 -7.76 8.70 9.55
C PHE A 394 -7.76 10.21 9.29
N VAL A 395 -6.58 10.82 9.10
CA VAL A 395 -6.47 12.25 8.82
C VAL A 395 -7.20 12.62 7.53
N GLY A 396 -7.01 11.83 6.46
CA GLY A 396 -7.68 12.09 5.18
C GLY A 396 -9.20 12.05 5.29
N THR A 397 -9.75 11.00 5.89
CA THR A 397 -11.21 10.87 6.06
C THR A 397 -11.78 11.94 7.00
N SER A 398 -11.08 12.26 8.09
CA SER A 398 -11.51 13.29 9.04
C SER A 398 -11.50 14.69 8.42
N LEU A 399 -10.45 15.04 7.66
CA LEU A 399 -10.38 16.33 6.97
C LEU A 399 -11.47 16.49 5.90
N ALA A 400 -11.83 15.42 5.20
CA ALA A 400 -12.93 15.46 4.24
C ALA A 400 -14.25 15.81 4.93
N VAL A 401 -14.58 15.13 6.03
CA VAL A 401 -15.80 15.39 6.82
C VAL A 401 -15.79 16.77 7.46
N LEU A 402 -14.63 17.23 7.99
CA LEU A 402 -14.50 18.57 8.56
C LEU A 402 -14.75 19.69 7.53
N GLY A 403 -14.49 19.44 6.25
CA GLY A 403 -14.85 20.32 5.15
C GLY A 403 -16.30 20.26 4.71
N GLY A 404 -17.14 19.53 5.43
CA GLY A 404 -18.58 19.40 5.15
C GLY A 404 -18.90 18.33 4.09
N PHE A 405 -17.94 17.46 3.72
CA PHE A 405 -18.20 16.40 2.76
C PHE A 405 -19.17 15.37 3.33
N ASP A 406 -20.32 15.23 2.66
CA ASP A 406 -21.29 14.18 2.92
C ASP A 406 -21.09 13.02 1.93
N GLN A 407 -20.58 11.92 2.43
CA GLN A 407 -20.31 10.71 1.66
C GLN A 407 -21.60 9.93 1.26
N LEU A 408 -22.75 10.26 1.86
CA LEU A 408 -24.04 9.63 1.58
C LEU A 408 -24.86 10.43 0.57
N ALA A 409 -24.43 11.66 0.25
CA ALA A 409 -25.07 12.52 -0.72
C ALA A 409 -25.13 11.83 -2.09
N ASP A 410 -26.18 12.13 -2.85
CA ASP A 410 -26.23 11.72 -4.25
C ASP A 410 -25.23 12.54 -5.07
N PRO A 411 -24.29 11.90 -5.80
CA PRO A 411 -23.32 12.61 -6.64
C PRO A 411 -23.96 13.53 -7.70
N GLU A 412 -25.17 13.20 -8.16
CA GLU A 412 -25.93 14.00 -9.13
C GLU A 412 -26.70 15.16 -8.48
N ASN A 413 -26.89 15.13 -7.16
CA ASN A 413 -27.59 16.16 -6.41
C ASN A 413 -26.62 17.17 -5.78
N THR A 414 -27.06 18.42 -5.64
CA THR A 414 -26.27 19.56 -5.13
C THR A 414 -26.02 19.56 -3.63
N THR A 415 -26.18 18.44 -2.94
CA THR A 415 -25.99 18.36 -1.46
C THR A 415 -24.55 18.69 -1.06
N ASN A 416 -23.56 18.16 -1.80
CA ASN A 416 -22.16 18.58 -1.68
C ASN A 416 -21.95 19.84 -2.53
N THR A 417 -21.71 20.97 -1.89
CA THR A 417 -21.45 22.24 -2.60
C THR A 417 -20.16 22.20 -3.42
N ALA A 418 -20.01 23.07 -4.40
CA ALA A 418 -18.77 23.19 -5.18
C ALA A 418 -17.54 23.45 -4.28
N GLU A 419 -17.69 24.20 -3.17
CA GLU A 419 -16.64 24.44 -2.20
C GLU A 419 -16.25 23.17 -1.46
N THR A 420 -17.24 22.33 -1.08
CA THR A 420 -17.01 21.04 -0.43
C THR A 420 -16.30 20.06 -1.37
N LEU A 421 -16.69 20.02 -2.64
CA LEU A 421 -16.04 19.17 -3.66
C LEU A 421 -14.61 19.64 -3.96
N LEU A 422 -14.37 20.95 -4.01
CA LEU A 422 -13.03 21.52 -4.12
C LEU A 422 -12.17 21.18 -2.89
N TRP A 423 -12.75 21.27 -1.69
CA TRP A 423 -12.07 20.85 -0.46
C TRP A 423 -11.70 19.38 -0.50
N LEU A 424 -12.63 18.49 -0.89
CA LEU A 424 -12.36 17.06 -1.08
C LEU A 424 -11.21 16.84 -2.05
N ALA A 425 -11.19 17.56 -3.18
CA ALA A 425 -10.11 17.49 -4.17
C ALA A 425 -8.76 17.93 -3.58
N CYS A 426 -8.73 18.97 -2.74
CA CYS A 426 -7.52 19.42 -2.05
C CYS A 426 -7.03 18.39 -1.01
N VAL A 427 -7.95 17.80 -0.23
CA VAL A 427 -7.61 16.76 0.77
C VAL A 427 -7.14 15.48 0.09
N TYR A 428 -7.69 15.16 -1.08
CA TYR A 428 -7.29 14.01 -1.88
C TYR A 428 -5.90 14.16 -2.54
N SER A 429 -5.50 15.38 -2.89
CA SER A 429 -4.34 15.61 -3.77
C SER A 429 -3.28 16.59 -3.23
N VAL A 430 -3.65 17.83 -2.93
CA VAL A 430 -2.72 18.90 -2.54
C VAL A 430 -2.17 18.68 -1.14
N ILE A 431 -3.04 18.40 -0.17
CA ILE A 431 -2.62 18.15 1.21
C ILE A 431 -1.66 16.95 1.29
N PRO A 432 -1.93 15.79 0.66
CA PRO A 432 -0.95 14.72 0.53
C PRO A 432 0.38 15.12 -0.10
N ALA A 433 0.35 15.99 -1.10
CA ALA A 433 1.57 16.52 -1.71
C ALA A 433 2.36 17.38 -0.72
N LEU A 434 1.69 18.23 0.08
CA LEU A 434 2.34 19.03 1.13
C LEU A 434 3.02 18.14 2.17
N PHE A 435 2.38 17.04 2.60
CA PHE A 435 3.02 16.06 3.48
C PHE A 435 4.31 15.49 2.88
N LYS A 436 4.32 15.21 1.57
CA LYS A 436 5.53 14.75 0.88
C LYS A 436 6.59 15.86 0.76
N PHE A 437 6.19 17.12 0.62
CA PHE A 437 7.13 18.25 0.58
C PHE A 437 7.89 18.44 1.89
N VAL A 438 7.31 18.07 3.04
CA VAL A 438 8.02 18.07 4.33
C VAL A 438 9.30 17.21 4.27
N ALA A 439 9.37 16.23 3.40
CA ALA A 439 10.55 15.40 3.19
C ALA A 439 11.70 16.12 2.45
N MET A 440 11.42 17.15 1.66
CA MET A 440 12.41 17.80 0.79
C MET A 440 13.63 18.37 1.52
N PRO A 441 13.48 19.17 2.62
CA PRO A 441 14.62 19.70 3.36
C PRO A 441 15.54 18.60 3.91
N PHE A 442 14.94 17.47 4.29
CA PHE A 442 15.68 16.33 4.79
C PHE A 442 16.42 15.57 3.70
N LEU A 443 15.94 15.58 2.45
CA LEU A 443 16.60 14.97 1.30
C LEU A 443 17.68 15.87 0.70
N TRP A 444 17.54 17.19 0.80
CA TRP A 444 18.45 18.16 0.17
C TRP A 444 19.92 17.94 0.57
N ASN A 445 20.18 17.83 1.87
CA ASN A 445 21.52 17.60 2.42
C ASN A 445 21.70 16.14 2.85
N TRP A 446 21.39 15.20 1.99
CA TRP A 446 21.53 13.79 2.32
C TRP A 446 23.00 13.40 2.48
N PRO A 447 23.39 12.75 3.62
CA PRO A 447 24.80 12.56 3.95
C PRO A 447 25.48 11.41 3.21
N LEU A 448 24.69 10.48 2.59
CA LEU A 448 25.22 9.33 1.87
C LEU A 448 25.18 9.60 0.38
N THR A 449 26.32 10.03 -0.16
CA THR A 449 26.55 10.12 -1.61
C THR A 449 27.07 8.79 -2.13
N GLU A 450 26.93 8.54 -3.44
CA GLU A 450 27.39 7.31 -4.08
C GLU A 450 28.90 7.06 -3.85
N ALA A 451 29.74 8.11 -3.98
CA ALA A 451 31.17 8.02 -3.71
C ALA A 451 31.49 7.56 -2.28
N LYS A 452 30.77 8.13 -1.30
CA LYS A 452 30.94 7.76 0.12
C LYS A 452 30.45 6.35 0.41
N LEU A 453 29.40 5.92 -0.29
CA LEU A 453 28.89 4.55 -0.14
C LEU A 453 29.86 3.53 -0.72
N HIS A 454 30.47 3.78 -1.89
CA HIS A 454 31.50 2.94 -2.46
C HIS A 454 32.71 2.81 -1.55
N GLU A 455 33.17 3.90 -0.93
CA GLU A 455 34.24 3.87 0.06
C GLU A 455 33.89 2.96 1.25
N ILE A 456 32.67 3.10 1.80
CA ILE A 456 32.18 2.28 2.91
C ILE A 456 32.08 0.81 2.53
N GLN A 457 31.56 0.50 1.35
CA GLN A 457 31.41 -0.86 0.88
C GLN A 457 32.77 -1.52 0.62
N SER A 458 33.73 -0.81 0.02
CA SER A 458 35.10 -1.35 -0.19
C SER A 458 35.76 -1.70 1.16
N GLU A 459 35.64 -0.86 2.18
CA GLU A 459 36.18 -1.15 3.50
C GLU A 459 35.50 -2.35 4.19
N ILE A 460 34.18 -2.54 4.00
CA ILE A 460 33.46 -3.73 4.50
C ILE A 460 33.98 -5.01 3.83
N PHE A 461 34.23 -4.96 2.49
CA PHE A 461 34.74 -6.10 1.75
C PHE A 461 36.21 -6.42 2.11
N GLU A 462 37.04 -5.42 2.37
CA GLU A 462 38.44 -5.58 2.73
C GLU A 462 38.66 -5.96 4.20
N SER A 463 37.61 -5.96 5.02
CA SER A 463 37.71 -6.29 6.45
C SER A 463 38.19 -7.75 6.66
N PRO A 464 39.09 -8.02 7.65
CA PRO A 464 39.67 -9.34 7.88
C PRO A 464 38.68 -10.48 8.11
N GLY A 465 37.45 -10.14 8.53
CA GLY A 465 36.37 -11.10 8.72
C GLY A 465 35.80 -11.67 7.43
N ASN A 466 35.72 -10.87 6.36
CA ASN A 466 35.20 -11.30 5.06
C ASN A 466 36.23 -12.07 4.24
N LYS A 467 37.51 -11.73 4.33
CA LYS A 467 38.62 -12.50 3.68
C LYS A 467 38.72 -13.94 4.18
N LYS A 468 38.35 -14.21 5.45
CA LYS A 468 38.27 -15.58 5.98
C LYS A 468 37.11 -16.40 5.40
N VAL A 469 36.02 -15.74 5.01
CA VAL A 469 34.86 -16.41 4.40
C VAL A 469 35.14 -16.77 2.97
N GLU A 470 35.78 -15.88 2.18
CA GLU A 470 36.13 -16.11 0.76
C GLU A 470 37.16 -17.23 0.62
N ASN A 471 38.17 -17.29 1.49
CA ASN A 471 39.16 -18.39 1.51
C ASN A 471 38.58 -19.74 1.97
N ALA A 472 37.43 -19.74 2.69
CA ALA A 472 36.72 -20.96 3.07
C ALA A 472 35.78 -21.49 1.98
N TYR A 473 35.48 -20.71 0.95
CA TYR A 473 34.66 -21.12 -0.20
C TYR A 473 35.54 -21.40 -1.47
N SER A 474 36.81 -21.01 -1.47
CA SER A 474 37.75 -21.28 -2.53
C SER A 474 38.67 -22.51 -2.28
N SER A 475 38.53 -23.13 -1.12
CA SER A 475 39.12 -24.43 -0.74
C SER A 475 38.06 -25.52 -0.71
#